data_1b92e95133e318bd45f8f8c05f37cffd
#
_entry.id   1b92e95133e318bd45f8f8c05f37cffd
#
_cell.length_a   1.000
_cell.length_b   1.000
_cell.length_c   1.000
_cell.angle_alpha   90.00
_cell.angle_beta   90.00
_cell.angle_gamma   90.00
#
_symmetry.space_group_name_H-M   'P 1'
#
loop_
_entity.id
_entity.type
_entity.pdbx_description
1 polymer ?
#
loop_
_entity_poly.entity_id
_entity_poly.type
_entity_poly.pdbx_seq_one_letter_code
_entity_poly.pdbx_strand_id
1 'polypeptide(L)' 'MTQSEEDIRIKECMDTNAQLNATIKLLTEAIIQKDQALADMQKQLDKMMEELKLLQKELIGR' A
#
# COMPACT_ATOMS: atom_id res chain seq x y z
N MET A 1 -24.18 -38.88 6.62
CA MET A 1 -25.15 -38.16 5.87
C MET A 1 -24.57 -37.04 5.09
N THR A 2 -24.86 -37.00 3.85
CA THR A 2 -24.27 -36.07 2.94
C THR A 2 -24.62 -34.59 3.24
N GLN A 3 -25.84 -34.37 3.74
CA GLN A 3 -26.32 -33.03 4.02
C GLN A 3 -25.51 -32.34 5.14
N SER A 4 -25.20 -33.08 6.19
CA SER A 4 -24.36 -32.57 7.28
C SER A 4 -22.93 -32.24 6.79
N GLU A 5 -22.39 -33.10 5.94
CA GLU A 5 -21.06 -32.89 5.39
C GLU A 5 -21.04 -31.66 4.47
N GLU A 6 -22.09 -31.50 3.66
CA GLU A 6 -22.23 -30.35 2.79
C GLU A 6 -22.33 -29.04 3.59
N ASP A 7 -23.12 -29.08 4.68
CA ASP A 7 -23.25 -27.90 5.55
C ASP A 7 -21.94 -27.52 6.17
N ILE A 8 -21.14 -28.48 6.61
CA ILE A 8 -19.82 -28.23 7.17
C ILE A 8 -18.90 -27.64 6.12
N ARG A 9 -18.91 -28.18 4.91
CA ARG A 9 -18.09 -27.67 3.81
C ARG A 9 -18.46 -26.24 3.45
N ILE A 10 -19.75 -25.95 3.40
CA ILE A 10 -20.23 -24.60 3.09
C ILE A 10 -19.74 -23.63 4.16
N LYS A 11 -19.87 -24.00 5.42
CA LYS A 11 -19.41 -23.18 6.52
C LYS A 11 -17.91 -22.92 6.45
N GLU A 12 -17.14 -23.95 6.20
CA GLU A 12 -15.68 -23.81 6.07
C GLU A 12 -15.31 -22.89 4.91
N CYS A 13 -16.01 -23.03 3.79
CA CYS A 13 -15.80 -22.15 2.65
C CYS A 13 -16.12 -20.70 2.98
N MET A 14 -17.22 -20.46 3.67
CA MET A 14 -17.62 -19.11 4.06
C MET A 14 -16.62 -18.50 5.03
N ASP A 15 -16.14 -19.29 5.98
CA ASP A 15 -15.14 -18.83 6.94
C ASP A 15 -13.84 -18.47 6.23
N THR A 16 -13.41 -19.31 5.30
CA THR A 16 -12.20 -19.06 4.54
C THR A 16 -12.35 -17.79 3.69
N ASN A 17 -13.49 -17.63 3.04
CA ASN A 17 -13.76 -16.43 2.24
C ASN A 17 -13.74 -15.18 3.09
N ALA A 18 -14.32 -15.24 4.29
CA ALA A 18 -14.30 -14.10 5.19
C ALA A 18 -12.88 -13.73 5.59
N GLN A 19 -12.05 -14.73 5.89
CA GLN A 19 -10.65 -14.51 6.24
C GLN A 19 -9.87 -13.92 5.06
N LEU A 20 -10.09 -14.43 3.87
CA LEU A 20 -9.44 -13.93 2.67
C LEU A 20 -9.84 -12.48 2.40
N ASN A 21 -11.11 -12.16 2.54
CA ASN A 21 -11.59 -10.80 2.34
C ASN A 21 -10.98 -9.84 3.35
N ALA A 22 -10.85 -10.26 4.61
CA ALA A 22 -10.22 -9.45 5.64
C ALA A 22 -8.74 -9.21 5.30
N THR A 23 -8.06 -10.25 4.84
CA THR A 23 -6.65 -10.14 4.44
C THR A 23 -6.49 -9.20 3.26
N ILE A 24 -7.36 -9.31 2.25
CA ILE A 24 -7.32 -8.42 1.09
C ILE A 24 -7.50 -6.97 1.52
N LYS A 25 -8.43 -6.73 2.44
CA LYS A 25 -8.67 -5.37 2.92
C LYS A 25 -7.43 -4.80 3.62
N LEU A 26 -6.81 -5.59 4.48
CA LEU A 26 -5.61 -5.15 5.19
C LEU A 26 -4.46 -4.87 4.22
N LEU A 27 -4.28 -5.75 3.24
CA LEU A 27 -3.23 -5.57 2.24
C LEU A 27 -3.49 -4.33 1.39
N THR A 28 -4.72 -4.10 1.01
CA THR A 28 -5.10 -2.93 0.23
C THR A 28 -4.79 -1.65 1.00
N GLU A 29 -5.14 -1.62 2.27
CA GLU A 29 -4.85 -0.47 3.13
C GLU A 29 -3.36 -0.24 3.27
N ALA A 30 -2.59 -1.32 3.44
CA ALA A 30 -1.14 -1.22 3.54
C ALA A 30 -0.52 -0.67 2.26
N ILE A 31 -1.02 -1.10 1.10
CA ILE A 31 -0.53 -0.61 -0.18
C ILE A 31 -0.83 0.88 -0.34
N ILE A 32 -2.03 1.30 0.02
CA ILE A 32 -2.40 2.71 -0.06
C ILE A 32 -1.50 3.57 0.82
N GLN A 33 -1.24 3.13 2.04
CA GLN A 33 -0.36 3.85 2.97
C GLN A 33 1.06 3.95 2.42
N LYS A 34 1.57 2.86 1.86
CA LYS A 34 2.92 2.86 1.29
C LYS A 34 3.01 3.75 0.07
N ASP A 35 1.98 3.75 -0.77
CA ASP A 35 1.94 4.61 -1.94
C ASP A 35 1.95 6.08 -1.54
N GLN A 36 1.20 6.45 -0.50
CA GLN A 36 1.19 7.80 0.01
C GLN A 36 2.55 8.21 0.55
N ALA A 37 3.20 7.31 1.30
CA ALA A 37 4.53 7.57 1.83
C ALA A 37 5.54 7.77 0.70
N LEU A 38 5.46 6.96 -0.36
CA LEU A 38 6.34 7.09 -1.51
C LEU A 38 6.10 8.42 -2.23
N ALA A 39 4.85 8.83 -2.37
CA ALA A 39 4.53 10.10 -3.01
C ALA A 39 5.10 11.28 -2.20
N ASP A 40 4.99 11.21 -0.88
CA ASP A 40 5.54 12.25 -0.01
C ASP A 40 7.06 12.30 -0.11
N MET A 41 7.71 11.15 -0.14
CA MET A 41 9.15 11.07 -0.30
C MET A 41 9.60 11.64 -1.63
N GLN A 42 8.84 11.39 -2.69
CA GLN A 42 9.13 11.91 -4.02
C GLN A 42 9.05 13.44 -4.03
N LYS A 43 8.04 14.00 -3.37
CA LYS A 43 7.90 15.45 -3.26
C LYS A 43 9.09 16.08 -2.53
N GLN A 44 9.51 15.45 -1.44
CA GLN A 44 10.64 15.95 -0.66
C GLN A 44 11.92 15.89 -1.48
N LEU A 45 12.11 14.81 -2.22
CA LEU A 45 13.27 14.64 -3.07
C LEU A 45 13.31 15.69 -4.17
N ASP A 46 12.18 15.92 -4.82
CA ASP A 46 12.07 16.94 -5.88
C ASP A 46 12.40 18.32 -5.32
N LYS A 47 11.92 18.63 -4.13
CA LYS A 47 12.21 19.90 -3.48
C LYS A 47 13.68 20.06 -3.18
N MET A 48 14.30 19.01 -2.67
CA MET A 48 15.74 19.03 -2.37
C MET A 48 16.57 19.19 -3.64
N MET A 49 16.16 18.56 -4.73
CA MET A 49 16.83 18.70 -6.00
C MET A 49 16.76 20.13 -6.54
N GLU A 50 15.61 20.78 -6.38
CA GLU A 50 15.49 22.17 -6.78
C GLU A 50 16.37 23.09 -5.95
N GLU A 51 16.39 22.87 -4.65
CA GLU A 51 17.26 23.63 -3.76
C GLU A 51 18.74 23.45 -4.13
N LEU A 52 19.12 22.24 -4.46
CA LEU A 52 20.48 21.95 -4.88
C LEU A 52 20.83 22.68 -6.17
N LYS A 53 19.91 22.69 -7.13
CA LYS A 53 20.11 23.42 -8.38
C LYS A 53 20.31 24.91 -8.15
N LEU A 54 19.52 25.48 -7.24
CA LEU A 54 19.64 26.90 -6.91
C LEU A 54 20.98 27.21 -6.28
N LEU A 55 21.42 26.35 -5.36
CA LEU A 55 22.76 26.53 -4.73
C LEU A 55 23.88 26.42 -5.74
N GLN A 56 23.80 25.47 -6.66
CA GLN A 56 24.80 25.33 -7.72
C GLN A 56 24.85 26.57 -8.60
N LYS A 57 23.67 27.11 -8.92
CA LYS A 57 23.58 28.31 -9.73
C LYS A 57 24.23 29.50 -9.04
N GLU A 58 23.99 29.65 -7.74
CA GLU A 58 24.60 30.73 -6.96
C GLU A 58 26.13 30.60 -6.91
N LEU A 59 26.60 29.38 -6.73
CA LEU A 59 28.04 29.15 -6.68
C LEU A 59 28.72 29.46 -8.02
N ILE A 60 28.11 29.03 -9.11
CA ILE A 60 28.66 29.26 -10.45
C ILE A 60 28.56 30.73 -10.84
N GLY A 61 27.47 31.38 -10.43
CA GLY A 61 27.24 32.78 -10.76
C GLY A 61 28.16 33.77 -10.06
N ARG A 62 28.89 33.26 -9.08
CA ARG A 62 29.89 34.11 -8.38
C ARG A 62 31.23 34.01 -9.05
#